data_7a5379d7d148b6ebe001f25673f8864a
#
_entry.id   7a5379d7d148b6ebe001f25673f8864a
#
_cell.length_a   1.000
_cell.length_b   1.000
_cell.length_c   1.000
_cell.angle_alpha   90.00
_cell.angle_beta   90.00
_cell.angle_gamma   90.00
#
_symmetry.space_group_name_H-M   'P 1'
#
loop_
_entity.id
_entity.type
_entity.pdbx_description
1 polymer ?
#
loop_
_entity_poly.entity_id
_entity_poly.type
_entity_poly.pdbx_seq_one_letter_code
_entity_poly.pdbx_strand_id
1 'polypeptide(L)'
;RRTNCDRATMAGKVHKSKLFGRHAWIRHFPDWVGLKTFWPHFISRKSDNRDDSLLGAITNAFDGAGVRMVPATDLAPELLASEGVLVGRPLTSLQEADVLFGWQLAKKLGQLDVGQTVVVKNKAPMALEAIEGTDECIRRAGRLCEAGGMVVVKVV
;
A
#
# COMPACT_ATOMS: atom_id res chain seq x y z
N ARG A 1 -17.10 4.84 28.47
CA ARG A 1 -16.45 3.60 28.94
C ARG A 1 -15.01 3.66 28.48
N ARG A 2 -14.05 3.78 29.39
CA ARG A 2 -12.63 3.57 29.10
C ARG A 2 -12.45 2.07 28.93
N THR A 3 -12.35 1.60 27.68
CA THR A 3 -11.87 0.26 27.38
C THR A 3 -10.37 0.26 27.57
N ASN A 4 -9.86 -0.65 28.40
CA ASN A 4 -8.42 -0.82 28.62
C ASN A 4 -7.83 -1.56 27.42
N CYS A 5 -7.61 -0.85 26.31
CA CYS A 5 -7.06 -1.39 25.07
C CYS A 5 -5.56 -1.11 25.07
N ASP A 6 -4.74 -2.15 25.09
CA ASP A 6 -3.27 -2.09 25.04
C ASP A 6 -2.71 -2.35 23.63
N ARG A 7 -3.52 -2.90 22.73
CA ARG A 7 -3.17 -3.20 21.33
C ARG A 7 -4.22 -2.70 20.38
N ALA A 8 -3.79 -2.24 19.20
CA ALA A 8 -4.65 -1.85 18.10
C ALA A 8 -4.08 -2.29 16.76
N THR A 9 -4.93 -2.39 15.75
CA THR A 9 -4.49 -2.59 14.37
C THR A 9 -5.23 -1.64 13.45
N MET A 10 -4.65 -1.35 12.30
CA MET A 10 -5.31 -0.57 11.25
C MET A 10 -5.98 -1.49 10.25
N ALA A 11 -7.25 -1.25 9.98
CA ALA A 11 -8.00 -1.92 8.93
C ALA A 11 -8.59 -0.85 8.00
N GLY A 12 -8.27 -0.93 6.72
CA GLY A 12 -8.80 -0.02 5.71
C GLY A 12 -7.72 0.55 4.79
N LYS A 13 -8.16 1.41 3.85
CA LYS A 13 -7.31 2.02 2.82
C LYS A 13 -7.17 3.52 3.07
N VAL A 14 -5.93 4.00 3.17
CA VAL A 14 -5.62 5.43 3.18
C VAL A 14 -5.42 5.90 1.73
N HIS A 15 -6.28 6.78 1.25
CA HIS A 15 -6.17 7.34 -0.09
C HIS A 15 -5.20 8.53 -0.11
N LYS A 16 -3.94 8.30 -0.44
CA LYS A 16 -2.91 9.34 -0.55
C LYS A 16 -3.27 10.46 -1.51
N SER A 17 -3.91 10.15 -2.63
CA SER A 17 -4.35 11.15 -3.62
C SER A 17 -5.23 12.24 -3.02
N LYS A 18 -5.97 11.95 -1.94
CA LYS A 18 -6.79 12.93 -1.22
C LYS A 18 -5.96 13.93 -0.42
N LEU A 19 -4.72 13.58 -0.04
CA LEU A 19 -3.82 14.48 0.68
C LEU A 19 -3.23 15.57 -0.21
N PHE A 20 -3.16 15.32 -1.53
CA PHE A 20 -2.67 16.28 -2.53
C PHE A 20 -3.77 17.10 -3.21
N GLY A 21 -5.02 16.94 -2.79
CA GLY A 21 -6.16 17.69 -3.33
C GLY A 21 -6.07 19.18 -3.00
N ARG A 22 -6.53 20.05 -3.94
CA ARG A 22 -6.45 21.53 -3.88
C ARG A 22 -7.04 22.14 -2.58
N HIS A 23 -7.90 21.42 -1.86
CA HIS A 23 -8.56 21.85 -0.63
C HIS A 23 -8.36 20.84 0.52
N ALA A 24 -7.37 19.95 0.42
CA ALA A 24 -7.15 18.88 1.39
C ALA A 24 -6.96 19.45 2.81
N TRP A 25 -6.21 20.55 2.95
CA TRP A 25 -5.91 21.18 4.22
C TRP A 25 -7.14 21.85 4.88
N ILE A 26 -8.14 22.33 4.10
CA ILE A 26 -9.38 22.92 4.64
C ILE A 26 -10.33 21.81 5.10
N ARG A 27 -10.39 20.69 4.36
CA ARG A 27 -11.33 19.60 4.61
C ARG A 27 -10.87 18.63 5.69
N HIS A 28 -9.55 18.59 5.92
CA HIS A 28 -8.89 17.72 6.91
C HIS A 28 -8.09 18.57 7.90
N PHE A 29 -8.69 19.71 8.36
CA PHE A 29 -8.03 20.53 9.38
C PHE A 29 -7.72 19.62 10.58
N PRO A 30 -6.44 19.36 10.87
CA PRO A 30 -6.08 18.46 11.94
C PRO A 30 -6.55 19.05 13.27
N ASP A 31 -7.10 18.22 14.15
CA ASP A 31 -7.30 18.59 15.52
C ASP A 31 -5.93 18.83 16.22
N TRP A 32 -5.96 19.28 17.48
CA TRP A 32 -4.74 19.59 18.20
C TRP A 32 -3.78 18.39 18.30
N VAL A 33 -4.31 17.17 18.38
CA VAL A 33 -3.53 15.93 18.41
C VAL A 33 -2.90 15.67 17.06
N GLY A 34 -3.69 15.77 16.00
CA GLY A 34 -3.21 15.63 14.63
C GLY A 34 -2.15 16.67 14.29
N LEU A 35 -2.37 17.94 14.69
CA LEU A 35 -1.39 19.00 14.49
C LEU A 35 -0.07 18.67 15.19
N LYS A 36 -0.10 18.27 16.45
CA LYS A 36 1.09 17.91 17.23
C LYS A 36 1.81 16.70 16.63
N THR A 37 1.06 15.69 16.17
CA THR A 37 1.61 14.46 15.61
C THR A 37 2.29 14.70 14.26
N PHE A 38 1.65 15.49 13.39
CA PHE A 38 2.15 15.71 12.04
C PHE A 38 2.98 16.98 11.87
N TRP A 39 3.01 17.89 12.87
CA TRP A 39 3.79 19.14 12.84
C TRP A 39 5.26 18.94 12.46
N PRO A 40 5.99 17.96 13.04
CA PRO A 40 7.38 17.71 12.64
C PRO A 40 7.54 17.34 11.19
N HIS A 41 6.55 16.65 10.59
CA HIS A 41 6.56 16.25 9.19
C HIS A 41 6.27 17.41 8.23
N PHE A 42 5.47 18.40 8.65
CA PHE A 42 5.17 19.59 7.83
C PHE A 42 6.31 20.61 7.83
N ILE A 43 7.06 20.75 8.93
CA ILE A 43 8.12 21.74 9.07
C ILE A 43 9.47 21.21 8.60
N SER A 44 9.73 19.94 8.77
CA SER A 44 10.98 19.33 8.33
C SER A 44 10.97 19.20 6.81
N ARG A 45 11.68 20.07 6.11
CA ARG A 45 11.96 19.94 4.66
C ARG A 45 12.68 18.63 4.29
N LYS A 46 13.09 17.84 5.27
CA LYS A 46 13.66 16.49 5.15
C LYS A 46 12.63 15.39 5.35
N SER A 47 11.36 15.73 5.64
CA SER A 47 10.31 14.73 5.80
C SER A 47 10.01 14.10 4.46
N ASP A 48 10.33 12.85 4.36
CA ASP A 48 10.02 12.00 3.22
C ASP A 48 8.51 11.67 3.29
N ASN A 49 7.77 11.97 2.22
CA ASN A 49 6.33 11.67 2.12
C ASN A 49 6.07 10.20 1.72
N ARG A 50 7.01 9.32 2.02
CA ARG A 50 6.86 7.89 1.81
C ARG A 50 5.80 7.31 2.74
N ASP A 51 5.23 6.20 2.35
CA ASP A 51 4.21 5.48 3.13
C ASP A 51 4.67 5.14 4.54
N ASP A 52 5.90 4.66 4.67
CA ASP A 52 6.49 4.25 5.94
C ASP A 52 6.61 5.42 6.91
N SER A 53 6.88 6.64 6.41
CA SER A 53 6.98 7.84 7.27
C SER A 53 5.63 8.24 7.87
N LEU A 54 4.55 8.18 7.08
CA LEU A 54 3.21 8.54 7.54
C LEU A 54 2.66 7.49 8.51
N LEU A 55 2.80 6.22 8.16
CA LEU A 55 2.39 5.11 9.03
C LEU A 55 3.20 5.09 10.33
N GLY A 56 4.51 5.33 10.24
CA GLY A 56 5.39 5.46 11.40
C GLY A 56 4.96 6.58 12.35
N ALA A 57 4.56 7.76 11.83
CA ALA A 57 4.07 8.85 12.66
C ALA A 57 2.78 8.47 13.42
N ILE A 58 1.86 7.77 12.74
CA ILE A 58 0.62 7.28 13.36
C ILE A 58 0.96 6.25 14.44
N THR A 59 1.79 5.27 14.12
CA THR A 59 2.21 4.22 15.07
C THR A 59 2.85 4.81 16.32
N ASN A 60 3.77 5.76 16.15
CA ASN A 60 4.43 6.44 17.27
C ASN A 60 3.44 7.24 18.13
N ALA A 61 2.39 7.82 17.54
CA ALA A 61 1.36 8.53 18.28
C ALA A 61 0.53 7.58 19.16
N PHE A 62 0.21 6.40 18.67
CA PHE A 62 -0.48 5.36 19.44
C PHE A 62 0.41 4.80 20.55
N ASP A 63 1.67 4.50 20.26
CA ASP A 63 2.65 4.02 21.25
C ASP A 63 2.83 5.05 22.38
N GLY A 64 2.92 6.33 22.03
CA GLY A 64 2.97 7.42 23.01
C GLY A 64 1.71 7.55 23.88
N ALA A 65 0.57 7.04 23.40
CA ALA A 65 -0.68 6.95 24.16
C ALA A 65 -0.81 5.63 24.95
N GLY A 66 0.19 4.75 24.91
CA GLY A 66 0.18 3.44 25.58
C GLY A 66 -0.58 2.35 24.83
N VAL A 67 -0.85 2.55 23.53
CA VAL A 67 -1.53 1.57 22.67
C VAL A 67 -0.56 1.07 21.59
N ARG A 68 -0.16 -0.19 21.70
CA ARG A 68 0.76 -0.80 20.74
C ARG A 68 0.07 -1.16 19.43
N MET A 69 0.56 -0.62 18.31
CA MET A 69 0.10 -1.03 16.99
C MET A 69 0.71 -2.38 16.60
N VAL A 70 -0.15 -3.31 16.16
CA VAL A 70 0.25 -4.66 15.75
C VAL A 70 -0.31 -4.97 14.35
N PRO A 71 0.34 -5.88 13.59
CA PRO A 71 -0.22 -6.38 12.33
C PRO A 71 -1.63 -6.97 12.53
N ALA A 72 -2.51 -6.79 11.54
CA ALA A 72 -3.86 -7.36 11.60
C ALA A 72 -3.83 -8.89 11.72
N THR A 73 -2.82 -9.52 11.14
CA THR A 73 -2.61 -10.98 11.16
C THR A 73 -2.21 -11.53 12.51
N ASP A 74 -1.71 -10.69 13.44
CA ASP A 74 -1.46 -11.10 14.83
C ASP A 74 -2.76 -11.24 15.63
N LEU A 75 -3.80 -10.50 15.22
CA LEU A 75 -5.12 -10.54 15.85
C LEU A 75 -6.09 -11.48 15.13
N ALA A 76 -5.87 -11.70 13.85
CA ALA A 76 -6.71 -12.53 12.97
C ALA A 76 -5.81 -13.30 11.98
N PRO A 77 -5.10 -14.34 12.42
CA PRO A 77 -4.19 -15.13 11.57
C PRO A 77 -4.91 -15.80 10.40
N GLU A 78 -6.21 -16.00 10.48
CA GLU A 78 -7.07 -16.50 9.40
C GLU A 78 -7.15 -15.56 8.19
N LEU A 79 -6.71 -14.30 8.32
CA LEU A 79 -6.61 -13.36 7.20
C LEU A 79 -5.41 -13.62 6.29
N LEU A 80 -4.44 -14.43 6.75
CA LEU A 80 -3.31 -14.84 5.92
C LEU A 80 -3.77 -15.83 4.85
N ALA A 81 -3.53 -15.47 3.59
CA ALA A 81 -3.74 -16.40 2.50
C ALA A 81 -2.73 -17.56 2.58
N SER A 82 -3.20 -18.77 2.30
CA SER A 82 -2.30 -19.92 2.17
C SER A 82 -1.45 -19.83 0.91
N GLU A 83 -0.27 -20.45 0.95
CA GLU A 83 0.58 -20.58 -0.22
C GLU A 83 -0.07 -21.48 -1.28
N GLY A 84 0.10 -21.13 -2.55
CA GLY A 84 -0.36 -21.91 -3.69
C GLY A 84 -1.46 -21.24 -4.52
N VAL A 85 -2.13 -22.03 -5.35
CA VAL A 85 -3.23 -21.59 -6.20
C VAL A 85 -4.51 -21.51 -5.37
N LEU A 86 -4.96 -20.30 -5.06
CA LEU A 86 -6.17 -20.08 -4.26
C LEU A 86 -7.45 -20.26 -5.10
N VAL A 87 -7.42 -19.80 -6.34
CA VAL A 87 -8.58 -19.85 -7.24
C VAL A 87 -8.11 -20.01 -8.69
N GLY A 88 -8.86 -20.76 -9.47
CA GLY A 88 -8.64 -20.91 -10.91
C GLY A 88 -7.73 -22.07 -11.29
N ARG A 89 -7.08 -21.93 -12.44
CA ARG A 89 -6.18 -22.94 -13.01
C ARG A 89 -4.73 -22.61 -12.66
N PRO A 90 -3.84 -23.61 -12.64
CA PRO A 90 -2.40 -23.35 -12.59
C PRO A 90 -1.96 -22.41 -13.72
N LEU A 91 -0.92 -21.65 -13.47
CA LEU A 91 -0.33 -20.75 -14.47
C LEU A 91 0.26 -21.54 -15.64
N THR A 92 0.20 -20.96 -16.82
CA THR A 92 0.96 -21.46 -17.98
C THR A 92 2.43 -21.05 -17.83
N SER A 93 3.34 -21.72 -18.54
CA SER A 93 4.77 -21.38 -18.50
C SER A 93 5.06 -19.92 -18.92
N LEU A 94 4.25 -19.35 -19.83
CA LEU A 94 4.35 -17.93 -20.20
C LEU A 94 3.94 -17.03 -19.04
N GLN A 95 2.85 -17.36 -18.35
CA GLN A 95 2.40 -16.60 -17.18
C GLN A 95 3.39 -16.71 -16.01
N GLU A 96 3.98 -17.89 -15.78
CA GLU A 96 5.05 -18.07 -14.79
C GLU A 96 6.27 -17.19 -15.09
N ALA A 97 6.68 -17.12 -16.36
CA ALA A 97 7.76 -16.22 -16.78
C ALA A 97 7.41 -14.75 -16.56
N ASP A 98 6.16 -14.35 -16.78
CA ASP A 98 5.66 -13.00 -16.49
C ASP A 98 5.61 -12.72 -14.98
N VAL A 99 5.22 -13.71 -14.16
CA VAL A 99 5.26 -13.60 -12.69
C VAL A 99 6.69 -13.36 -12.21
N LEU A 100 7.67 -14.17 -12.66
CA LEU A 100 9.07 -14.03 -12.26
C LEU A 100 9.64 -12.66 -12.63
N PHE A 101 9.36 -12.20 -13.84
CA PHE A 101 9.78 -10.88 -14.29
C PHE A 101 9.11 -9.76 -13.48
N GLY A 102 7.80 -9.86 -13.30
CA GLY A 102 7.01 -8.88 -12.54
C GLY A 102 7.40 -8.84 -11.06
N TRP A 103 7.72 -9.99 -10.46
CA TRP A 103 8.20 -10.09 -9.09
C TRP A 103 9.49 -9.31 -8.86
N GLN A 104 10.50 -9.53 -9.72
CA GLN A 104 11.78 -8.80 -9.62
C GLN A 104 11.56 -7.28 -9.72
N LEU A 105 10.68 -6.86 -10.63
CA LEU A 105 10.39 -5.44 -10.83
C LEU A 105 9.60 -4.85 -9.66
N ALA A 106 8.57 -5.55 -9.17
CA ALA A 106 7.75 -5.12 -8.05
C ALA A 106 8.57 -5.00 -6.75
N LYS A 107 9.51 -5.94 -6.50
CA LYS A 107 10.43 -5.83 -5.35
C LYS A 107 11.34 -4.62 -5.43
N LYS A 108 11.85 -4.27 -6.62
CA LYS A 108 12.65 -3.04 -6.81
C LYS A 108 11.82 -1.78 -6.58
N LEU A 109 10.58 -1.73 -7.07
CA LEU A 109 9.67 -0.61 -6.81
C LEU A 109 9.33 -0.47 -5.34
N GLY A 110 9.10 -1.60 -4.63
CA GLY A 110 8.89 -1.61 -3.18
C GLY A 110 10.10 -1.09 -2.41
N GLN A 111 11.32 -1.48 -2.79
CA GLN A 111 12.55 -0.94 -2.18
C GLN A 111 12.69 0.58 -2.33
N LEU A 112 12.17 1.13 -3.43
CA LEU A 112 12.17 2.58 -3.68
C LEU A 112 10.94 3.28 -3.06
N ASP A 113 10.04 2.50 -2.42
CA ASP A 113 8.77 2.99 -1.88
C ASP A 113 7.91 3.77 -2.91
N VAL A 114 7.99 3.36 -4.18
CA VAL A 114 7.19 3.95 -5.27
C VAL A 114 5.82 3.28 -5.35
N GLY A 115 5.80 1.94 -5.26
CA GLY A 115 4.61 1.11 -5.35
C GLY A 115 4.99 -0.37 -5.21
N GLN A 116 4.02 -1.24 -5.25
CA GLN A 116 4.21 -2.67 -4.98
C GLN A 116 3.49 -3.58 -5.99
N THR A 117 2.86 -3.00 -7.02
CA THR A 117 2.11 -3.73 -8.05
C THR A 117 2.67 -3.45 -9.44
N VAL A 118 2.85 -4.51 -10.19
CA VAL A 118 3.30 -4.48 -11.59
C VAL A 118 2.35 -5.32 -12.42
N VAL A 119 1.96 -4.82 -13.59
CA VAL A 119 1.20 -5.58 -14.57
C VAL A 119 2.10 -5.89 -15.75
N VAL A 120 2.18 -7.17 -16.10
CA VAL A 120 3.13 -7.69 -17.12
C VAL A 120 2.37 -8.49 -18.19
N LYS A 121 2.84 -8.41 -19.41
CA LYS A 121 2.46 -9.32 -20.51
C LYS A 121 3.67 -9.62 -21.38
N ASN A 122 3.96 -10.89 -21.59
CA ASN A 122 5.09 -11.35 -22.41
C ASN A 122 6.42 -10.67 -21.99
N LYS A 123 6.68 -10.59 -20.67
CA LYS A 123 7.83 -9.89 -20.06
C LYS A 123 7.91 -8.39 -20.39
N ALA A 124 6.83 -7.79 -20.89
CA ALA A 124 6.72 -6.34 -21.05
C ALA A 124 5.92 -5.74 -19.88
N PRO A 125 6.42 -4.74 -19.15
CA PRO A 125 5.65 -4.07 -18.12
C PRO A 125 4.58 -3.19 -18.79
N MET A 126 3.31 -3.52 -18.56
CA MET A 126 2.15 -2.77 -19.06
C MET A 126 1.80 -1.60 -18.17
N ALA A 127 1.96 -1.76 -16.84
CA ALA A 127 1.77 -0.71 -15.86
C ALA A 127 2.57 -0.99 -14.60
N LEU A 128 3.02 0.07 -13.95
CA LEU A 128 3.71 0.07 -12.67
C LEU A 128 2.89 0.94 -11.73
N GLU A 129 2.61 0.46 -10.53
CA GLU A 129 1.91 1.22 -9.51
C GLU A 129 2.78 2.37 -9.01
N ALA A 130 2.16 3.52 -8.81
CA ALA A 130 2.70 4.66 -8.10
C ALA A 130 1.62 5.25 -7.18
N ILE A 131 1.53 6.58 -7.09
CA ILE A 131 0.60 7.28 -6.19
C ILE A 131 -0.89 6.99 -6.46
N GLU A 132 -1.23 6.56 -7.67
CA GLU A 132 -2.59 6.23 -8.07
C GLU A 132 -3.16 5.00 -7.37
N GLY A 133 -2.28 4.09 -6.91
CA GLY A 133 -2.63 2.85 -6.23
C GLY A 133 -2.96 1.69 -7.17
N THR A 134 -3.05 0.49 -6.59
CA THR A 134 -3.19 -0.79 -7.29
C THR A 134 -4.35 -0.81 -8.30
N ASP A 135 -5.53 -0.34 -7.89
CA ASP A 135 -6.74 -0.44 -8.73
C ASP A 135 -6.61 0.36 -10.02
N GLU A 136 -6.08 1.60 -9.95
CA GLU A 136 -5.86 2.43 -11.14
C GLU A 136 -4.70 1.92 -12.00
N CYS A 137 -3.67 1.36 -11.39
CA CYS A 137 -2.60 0.67 -12.11
C CYS A 137 -3.17 -0.46 -12.97
N ILE A 138 -4.02 -1.32 -12.40
CA ILE A 138 -4.67 -2.43 -13.14
C ILE A 138 -5.59 -1.90 -14.24
N ARG A 139 -6.43 -0.89 -13.96
CA ARG A 139 -7.32 -0.30 -14.96
C ARG A 139 -6.53 0.32 -16.13
N ARG A 140 -5.42 1.01 -15.83
CA ARG A 140 -4.54 1.60 -16.83
C ARG A 140 -3.94 0.51 -17.73
N ALA A 141 -3.46 -0.59 -17.17
CA ALA A 141 -2.98 -1.73 -17.93
C ALA A 141 -4.08 -2.31 -18.84
N GLY A 142 -5.31 -2.46 -18.31
CA GLY A 142 -6.46 -2.93 -19.09
C GLY A 142 -6.78 -2.07 -20.30
N ARG A 143 -6.69 -0.74 -20.17
CA ARG A 143 -6.86 0.19 -21.30
C ARG A 143 -5.75 0.07 -22.35
N LEU A 144 -4.53 -0.28 -21.94
CA LEU A 144 -3.40 -0.44 -22.84
C LEU A 144 -3.38 -1.81 -23.53
N CYS A 145 -4.07 -2.80 -22.97
CA CYS A 145 -4.11 -4.16 -23.49
C CYS A 145 -5.54 -4.73 -23.41
N GLU A 146 -6.40 -4.30 -24.34
CA GLU A 146 -7.80 -4.72 -24.41
C GLU A 146 -7.97 -6.23 -24.63
N ALA A 147 -7.01 -6.88 -25.29
CA ALA A 147 -7.02 -8.32 -25.51
C ALA A 147 -6.83 -9.14 -24.21
N GLY A 148 -6.52 -8.50 -23.08
CA GLY A 148 -6.30 -9.17 -21.80
C GLY A 148 -5.07 -10.09 -21.79
N GLY A 149 -5.09 -11.12 -20.95
CA GLY A 149 -3.99 -12.09 -20.82
C GLY A 149 -2.75 -11.52 -20.14
N MET A 150 -2.94 -10.50 -19.30
CA MET A 150 -1.89 -9.91 -18.46
C MET A 150 -1.80 -10.62 -17.12
N VAL A 151 -0.64 -10.56 -16.52
CA VAL A 151 -0.35 -11.02 -15.16
C VAL A 151 -0.18 -9.81 -14.25
N VAL A 152 -0.90 -9.79 -13.13
CA VAL A 152 -0.75 -8.79 -12.09
C VAL A 152 0.11 -9.39 -10.98
N VAL A 153 1.24 -8.77 -10.68
CA VAL A 153 2.14 -9.18 -9.61
C VAL A 153 2.14 -8.10 -8.54
N LYS A 154 1.80 -8.48 -7.33
CA LYS A 154 1.84 -7.60 -6.17
C LYS A 154 2.71 -8.22 -5.09
N VAL A 155 3.61 -7.43 -4.54
CA VAL A 155 4.52 -7.79 -3.44
C VAL A 155 4.23 -6.97 -2.20
N VAL A 156 4.75 -7.43 -1.08
CA VAL A 156 4.72 -6.75 0.22
C VAL A 156 6.14 -6.46 0.64
#